data_e71f5fb777f2e17abb481955b0ad251d
#
_entry.id   e71f5fb777f2e17abb481955b0ad251d
#
_cell.length_a   1.000
_cell.length_b   1.000
_cell.length_c   1.000
_cell.angle_alpha   90.00
_cell.angle_beta   90.00
_cell.angle_gamma   90.00
#
_symmetry.space_group_name_H-M   'P 1'
#
loop_
_entity.id
_entity.type
_entity.pdbx_description
1 polymer ?
#
loop_
_entity_poly.entity_id
_entity_poly.type
_entity_poly.pdbx_seq_one_letter_code
_entity_poly.pdbx_strand_id
1 'polypeptide(L)'
;ELPEERYAETKTALKELVDLRNELVHHFLQRFDLWSVDGCLAAESYLDQSNETIDGHYLTLRDWAKSMDEARQHMVSFMQTPEYRDFVINGIGPDGSVHWAGSGITNCLREAETKLAEAGWTPLFEAIHWIAKTYPEQTPKRYGCGSWRHVIHESQQFEIRKQSQADNSPTVVWYRSRPRETSKEQE
;
A
#
# COMPACT_ATOMS: atom_id res chain seq x y z
N GLU A 1 -11.13 -3.76 1.28
CA GLU A 1 -12.31 -4.31 1.99
C GLU A 1 -13.51 -4.30 1.05
N LEU A 2 -14.26 -5.40 1.02
CA LEU A 2 -15.53 -5.45 0.29
C LEU A 2 -16.56 -4.55 1.01
N PRO A 3 -17.41 -3.80 0.29
CA PRO A 3 -18.54 -3.12 0.89
C PRO A 3 -19.39 -4.11 1.68
N GLU A 4 -19.93 -3.69 2.82
CA GLU A 4 -20.64 -4.56 3.77
C GLU A 4 -21.82 -5.30 3.14
N GLU A 5 -22.53 -4.65 2.23
CA GLU A 5 -23.61 -5.26 1.44
C GLU A 5 -23.11 -6.42 0.58
N ARG A 6 -22.02 -6.24 -0.15
CA ARG A 6 -21.42 -7.30 -0.98
C ARG A 6 -20.89 -8.47 -0.16
N TYR A 7 -20.36 -8.19 1.03
CA TYR A 7 -19.92 -9.24 1.92
C TYR A 7 -21.12 -10.09 2.41
N ALA A 8 -22.22 -9.45 2.77
CA ALA A 8 -23.44 -10.14 3.19
C ALA A 8 -24.05 -11.00 2.07
N GLU A 9 -24.13 -10.47 0.84
CA GLU A 9 -24.59 -11.20 -0.34
C GLU A 9 -23.73 -12.43 -0.63
N THR A 10 -22.40 -12.25 -0.62
CA THR A 10 -21.44 -13.33 -0.85
C THR A 10 -21.57 -14.44 0.20
N LYS A 11 -21.69 -14.05 1.47
CA LYS A 11 -21.86 -14.98 2.57
C LYS A 11 -23.15 -15.79 2.44
N THR A 12 -24.23 -15.15 2.02
CA THR A 12 -25.52 -15.81 1.78
C THR A 12 -25.41 -16.80 0.61
N ALA A 13 -24.83 -16.39 -0.52
CA ALA A 13 -24.63 -17.24 -1.68
C ALA A 13 -23.77 -18.47 -1.37
N LEU A 14 -22.70 -18.33 -0.60
CA LEU A 14 -21.87 -19.47 -0.19
C LEU A 14 -22.61 -20.39 0.78
N LYS A 15 -23.47 -19.86 1.64
CA LYS A 15 -24.32 -20.67 2.51
C LYS A 15 -25.33 -21.48 1.72
N GLU A 16 -25.98 -20.91 0.71
CA GLU A 16 -26.89 -21.62 -0.21
C GLU A 16 -26.22 -22.81 -0.88
N LEU A 17 -24.97 -22.66 -1.32
CA LEU A 17 -24.19 -23.79 -1.89
C LEU A 17 -23.93 -24.90 -0.87
N VAL A 18 -23.63 -24.55 0.38
CA VAL A 18 -23.42 -25.53 1.44
C VAL A 18 -24.72 -26.28 1.74
N ASP A 19 -25.83 -25.57 1.83
CA ASP A 19 -27.15 -26.14 2.07
C ASP A 19 -27.56 -27.05 0.91
N LEU A 20 -27.38 -26.62 -0.33
CA LEU A 20 -27.62 -27.43 -1.54
C LEU A 20 -26.76 -28.72 -1.55
N ARG A 21 -25.49 -28.59 -1.24
CA ARG A 21 -24.58 -29.77 -1.15
C ARG A 21 -25.09 -30.74 -0.08
N ASN A 22 -25.54 -30.26 1.06
CA ASN A 22 -26.05 -31.11 2.14
C ASN A 22 -27.33 -31.83 1.73
N GLU A 23 -28.26 -31.12 1.05
CA GLU A 23 -29.46 -31.75 0.47
C GLU A 23 -29.10 -32.84 -0.53
N LEU A 24 -28.21 -32.56 -1.49
CA LEU A 24 -27.82 -33.54 -2.51
C LEU A 24 -27.12 -34.78 -1.92
N VAL A 25 -26.26 -34.60 -0.92
CA VAL A 25 -25.43 -35.70 -0.40
C VAL A 25 -26.15 -36.50 0.68
N HIS A 26 -26.96 -35.85 1.51
CA HIS A 26 -27.50 -36.48 2.71
C HIS A 26 -29.01 -36.75 2.65
N HIS A 27 -29.76 -35.98 1.85
CA HIS A 27 -31.21 -36.01 1.89
C HIS A 27 -31.86 -36.39 0.55
N PHE A 28 -31.10 -36.44 -0.55
CA PHE A 28 -31.62 -36.68 -1.90
C PHE A 28 -32.44 -38.00 -1.99
N LEU A 29 -31.89 -39.11 -1.49
CA LEU A 29 -32.56 -40.42 -1.52
C LEU A 29 -33.78 -40.50 -0.56
N GLN A 30 -33.86 -39.63 0.41
CA GLN A 30 -35.01 -39.55 1.32
C GLN A 30 -36.11 -38.70 0.76
N ARG A 31 -35.76 -37.73 -0.10
CA ARG A 31 -36.68 -36.76 -0.65
C ARG A 31 -37.44 -37.28 -1.90
N PHE A 32 -36.80 -38.14 -2.67
CA PHE A 32 -37.37 -38.64 -3.95
C PHE A 32 -37.57 -40.12 -3.90
N ASP A 33 -38.80 -40.59 -4.32
CA ASP A 33 -39.12 -41.99 -4.54
C ASP A 33 -38.57 -42.44 -5.90
N LEU A 34 -37.31 -42.90 -5.91
CA LEU A 34 -36.65 -43.34 -7.14
C LEU A 34 -37.19 -44.70 -7.70
N TRP A 35 -38.18 -45.30 -7.02
CA TRP A 35 -38.85 -46.52 -7.47
C TRP A 35 -40.10 -46.23 -8.27
N SER A 36 -40.51 -44.98 -8.37
CA SER A 36 -41.65 -44.51 -9.21
C SER A 36 -41.17 -43.65 -10.36
N VAL A 37 -41.88 -43.66 -11.47
CA VAL A 37 -41.59 -42.82 -12.62
C VAL A 37 -41.72 -41.35 -12.27
N ASP A 38 -42.76 -40.98 -11.54
CA ASP A 38 -42.98 -39.58 -11.12
C ASP A 38 -41.90 -39.08 -10.18
N GLY A 39 -41.43 -39.95 -9.28
CA GLY A 39 -40.33 -39.63 -8.39
C GLY A 39 -39.00 -39.48 -9.12
N CYS A 40 -38.74 -40.27 -10.14
CA CYS A 40 -37.56 -40.11 -11.02
C CYS A 40 -37.59 -38.78 -11.80
N LEU A 41 -38.74 -38.42 -12.38
CA LEU A 41 -38.90 -37.14 -13.10
C LEU A 41 -38.75 -35.94 -12.17
N ALA A 42 -39.28 -36.03 -10.94
CA ALA A 42 -39.11 -35.00 -9.93
C ALA A 42 -37.63 -34.85 -9.49
N ALA A 43 -36.92 -35.97 -9.35
CA ALA A 43 -35.49 -35.99 -9.02
C ALA A 43 -34.65 -35.37 -10.15
N GLU A 44 -34.93 -35.72 -11.41
CA GLU A 44 -34.29 -35.16 -12.60
C GLU A 44 -34.41 -33.63 -12.62
N SER A 45 -35.67 -33.14 -12.55
CA SER A 45 -35.91 -31.68 -12.49
C SER A 45 -35.20 -30.97 -11.39
N TYR A 46 -35.14 -31.57 -10.17
CA TYR A 46 -34.40 -31.01 -9.06
C TYR A 46 -32.89 -30.98 -9.28
N LEU A 47 -32.32 -32.03 -9.90
CA LEU A 47 -30.91 -32.08 -10.24
C LEU A 47 -30.53 -31.03 -11.29
N ASP A 48 -31.37 -30.86 -12.31
CA ASP A 48 -31.16 -29.84 -13.36
C ASP A 48 -31.14 -28.42 -12.73
N GLN A 49 -32.12 -28.11 -11.90
CA GLN A 49 -32.18 -26.82 -11.19
C GLN A 49 -30.99 -26.63 -10.23
N SER A 50 -30.58 -27.69 -9.57
CA SER A 50 -29.38 -27.67 -8.68
C SER A 50 -28.12 -27.42 -9.49
N ASN A 51 -27.98 -28.01 -10.65
CA ASN A 51 -26.85 -27.82 -11.56
C ASN A 51 -26.77 -26.38 -12.07
N GLU A 52 -27.88 -25.80 -12.50
CA GLU A 52 -27.93 -24.36 -12.89
C GLU A 52 -27.48 -23.44 -11.75
N THR A 53 -27.91 -23.72 -10.52
CA THR A 53 -27.49 -22.95 -9.34
C THR A 53 -26.00 -23.06 -9.08
N ILE A 54 -25.46 -24.30 -9.12
CA ILE A 54 -24.02 -24.56 -8.94
C ILE A 54 -23.20 -23.86 -10.03
N ASP A 55 -23.62 -23.96 -11.28
CA ASP A 55 -22.93 -23.33 -12.41
C ASP A 55 -22.93 -21.80 -12.30
N GLY A 56 -24.02 -21.18 -11.85
CA GLY A 56 -24.07 -19.75 -11.61
C GLY A 56 -23.04 -19.29 -10.55
N HIS A 57 -22.95 -20.01 -9.44
CA HIS A 57 -21.96 -19.72 -8.40
C HIS A 57 -20.54 -20.01 -8.87
N TYR A 58 -20.31 -21.09 -9.62
CA TYR A 58 -19.01 -21.42 -10.18
C TYR A 58 -18.49 -20.32 -11.11
N LEU A 59 -19.34 -19.83 -12.03
CA LEU A 59 -18.98 -18.75 -12.93
C LEU A 59 -18.59 -17.48 -12.16
N THR A 60 -19.35 -17.12 -11.12
CA THR A 60 -19.05 -15.97 -10.26
C THR A 60 -17.68 -16.12 -9.56
N LEU A 61 -17.40 -17.27 -8.97
CA LEU A 61 -16.13 -17.54 -8.29
C LEU A 61 -14.95 -17.55 -9.29
N ARG A 62 -15.16 -18.12 -10.46
CA ARG A 62 -14.15 -18.11 -11.52
C ARG A 62 -13.78 -16.69 -11.97
N ASP A 63 -14.78 -15.83 -12.16
CA ASP A 63 -14.56 -14.45 -12.57
C ASP A 63 -13.86 -13.64 -11.46
N TRP A 64 -14.15 -13.89 -10.19
CA TRP A 64 -13.40 -13.32 -9.09
C TRP A 64 -11.95 -13.77 -9.08
N ALA A 65 -11.69 -15.07 -9.22
CA ALA A 65 -10.34 -15.62 -9.27
C ALA A 65 -9.53 -14.99 -10.41
N LYS A 66 -10.15 -14.82 -11.58
CA LYS A 66 -9.54 -14.15 -12.73
C LYS A 66 -9.21 -12.69 -12.43
N SER A 67 -10.16 -11.93 -11.88
CA SER A 67 -9.95 -10.52 -11.52
C SER A 67 -8.84 -10.35 -10.47
N MET A 68 -8.76 -11.25 -9.49
CA MET A 68 -7.68 -11.25 -8.49
C MET A 68 -6.31 -11.54 -9.12
N ASP A 69 -6.25 -12.47 -10.08
CA ASP A 69 -4.99 -12.79 -10.77
C ASP A 69 -4.53 -11.62 -11.66
N GLU A 70 -5.44 -10.99 -12.37
CA GLU A 70 -5.18 -9.77 -13.16
C GLU A 70 -4.67 -8.63 -12.27
N ALA A 71 -5.33 -8.38 -11.13
CA ALA A 71 -4.89 -7.37 -10.17
C ALA A 71 -3.50 -7.68 -9.59
N ARG A 72 -3.23 -8.95 -9.29
CA ARG A 72 -1.90 -9.41 -8.84
C ARG A 72 -0.84 -9.19 -9.90
N GLN A 73 -1.11 -9.51 -11.16
CA GLN A 73 -0.19 -9.30 -12.28
C GLN A 73 0.10 -7.81 -12.49
N HIS A 74 -0.92 -6.96 -12.42
CA HIS A 74 -0.74 -5.51 -12.49
C HIS A 74 0.13 -5.00 -11.35
N MET A 75 -0.08 -5.47 -10.11
CA MET A 75 0.73 -5.09 -8.97
C MET A 75 2.20 -5.53 -9.16
N VAL A 76 2.44 -6.77 -9.57
CA VAL A 76 3.81 -7.26 -9.85
C VAL A 76 4.49 -6.42 -10.93
N SER A 77 3.78 -6.09 -12.00
CA SER A 77 4.30 -5.22 -13.05
C SER A 77 4.62 -3.82 -12.53
N PHE A 78 3.74 -3.23 -11.72
CA PHE A 78 3.95 -1.92 -11.10
C PHE A 78 5.17 -1.94 -10.15
N MET A 79 5.34 -3.01 -9.34
CA MET A 79 6.49 -3.15 -8.44
C MET A 79 7.85 -3.18 -9.15
N GLN A 80 7.88 -3.48 -10.45
CA GLN A 80 9.09 -3.48 -11.27
C GLN A 80 9.39 -2.11 -11.90
N THR A 81 8.49 -1.14 -11.75
CA THR A 81 8.64 0.18 -12.36
C THR A 81 9.50 1.13 -11.51
N PRO A 82 10.14 2.12 -12.15
CA PRO A 82 10.82 3.20 -11.42
C PRO A 82 9.88 3.99 -10.51
N GLU A 83 8.62 4.17 -10.91
CA GLU A 83 7.58 4.89 -10.17
C GLU A 83 7.26 4.20 -8.83
N TYR A 84 7.20 2.86 -8.80
CA TYR A 84 7.06 2.13 -7.55
C TYR A 84 8.25 2.36 -6.62
N ARG A 85 9.47 2.35 -7.18
CA ARG A 85 10.68 2.65 -6.41
C ARG A 85 10.66 4.06 -5.85
N ASP A 86 10.20 5.04 -6.65
CA ASP A 86 10.03 6.41 -6.20
C ASP A 86 8.99 6.52 -5.09
N PHE A 87 7.87 5.82 -5.24
CA PHE A 87 6.82 5.80 -4.21
C PHE A 87 7.32 5.19 -2.89
N VAL A 88 7.94 4.00 -2.94
CA VAL A 88 8.30 3.24 -1.73
C VAL A 88 9.58 3.77 -1.05
N ILE A 89 10.62 4.10 -1.85
CA ILE A 89 11.93 4.49 -1.31
C ILE A 89 12.03 6.00 -1.15
N ASN A 90 11.52 6.74 -2.11
CA ASN A 90 11.68 8.19 -2.14
C ASN A 90 10.46 8.93 -1.55
N GLY A 91 9.34 8.23 -1.33
CA GLY A 91 8.11 8.84 -0.84
C GLY A 91 7.47 9.81 -1.83
N ILE A 92 7.70 9.62 -3.15
CA ILE A 92 7.16 10.46 -4.22
C ILE A 92 5.94 9.74 -4.80
N GLY A 93 4.75 10.31 -4.60
CA GLY A 93 3.49 9.78 -5.13
C GLY A 93 3.40 9.89 -6.66
N PRO A 94 2.53 9.08 -7.31
CA PRO A 94 2.30 9.16 -8.75
C PRO A 94 1.77 10.53 -9.22
N ASP A 95 1.15 11.28 -8.32
CA ASP A 95 0.66 12.64 -8.52
C ASP A 95 1.73 13.73 -8.31
N GLY A 96 2.98 13.33 -8.02
CA GLY A 96 4.09 14.22 -7.69
C GLY A 96 4.09 14.73 -6.25
N SER A 97 3.15 14.31 -5.42
CA SER A 97 3.16 14.62 -3.98
C SER A 97 4.34 13.96 -3.28
N VAL A 98 4.90 14.60 -2.24
CA VAL A 98 6.03 14.06 -1.48
C VAL A 98 5.62 13.78 -0.03
N HIS A 99 5.74 12.54 0.36
CA HIS A 99 5.58 12.12 1.76
C HIS A 99 6.89 12.39 2.53
N TRP A 100 7.09 13.64 2.95
CA TRP A 100 8.35 14.13 3.51
C TRP A 100 8.85 13.34 4.71
N ALA A 101 7.98 12.91 5.63
CA ALA A 101 8.38 12.22 6.86
C ALA A 101 9.18 10.94 6.63
N GLY A 102 8.89 10.24 5.52
CA GLY A 102 9.53 8.99 5.10
C GLY A 102 10.33 9.08 3.80
N SER A 103 10.50 10.28 3.23
CA SER A 103 11.16 10.43 1.94
C SER A 103 12.65 10.07 2.00
N GLY A 104 13.18 9.55 0.89
CA GLY A 104 14.59 9.18 0.78
C GLY A 104 15.53 10.34 1.12
N ILE A 105 15.24 11.54 0.63
CA ILE A 105 16.07 12.73 0.86
C ILE A 105 16.07 13.18 2.34
N THR A 106 14.94 13.08 3.06
CA THR A 106 14.90 13.39 4.50
C THR A 106 15.62 12.33 5.32
N ASN A 107 15.53 11.07 4.92
CA ASN A 107 16.27 9.99 5.55
C ASN A 107 17.79 10.18 5.38
N CYS A 108 18.25 10.58 4.17
CA CYS A 108 19.65 10.91 3.94
C CYS A 108 20.12 12.09 4.79
N LEU A 109 19.29 13.13 4.98
CA LEU A 109 19.63 14.24 5.89
C LEU A 109 19.74 13.78 7.33
N ARG A 110 18.84 12.90 7.81
CA ARG A 110 18.93 12.34 9.17
C ARG A 110 20.16 11.46 9.36
N GLU A 111 20.50 10.67 8.33
CA GLU A 111 21.72 9.84 8.38
C GLU A 111 22.98 10.71 8.40
N ALA A 112 23.04 11.75 7.57
CA ALA A 112 24.14 12.71 7.60
C ALA A 112 24.24 13.42 8.96
N GLU A 113 23.11 13.77 9.59
CA GLU A 113 23.06 14.33 10.93
C GLU A 113 23.68 13.36 11.96
N THR A 114 23.31 12.08 11.91
CA THR A 114 23.88 11.07 12.82
C THR A 114 25.41 10.95 12.71
N LYS A 115 25.97 11.20 11.52
CA LYS A 115 27.41 11.06 11.26
C LYS A 115 28.22 12.34 11.44
N LEU A 116 27.61 13.50 11.22
CA LEU A 116 28.30 14.78 11.08
C LEU A 116 27.87 15.83 12.13
N ALA A 117 26.96 15.48 13.05
CA ALA A 117 26.47 16.44 14.02
C ALA A 117 27.56 16.87 15.01
N GLU A 118 27.69 18.17 15.21
CA GLU A 118 28.54 18.82 16.21
C GLU A 118 27.65 19.61 17.17
N ALA A 119 27.73 19.29 18.47
CA ALA A 119 26.91 19.92 19.50
C ALA A 119 25.40 19.94 19.18
N GLY A 120 24.88 18.85 18.53
CA GLY A 120 23.48 18.70 18.20
C GLY A 120 23.03 19.44 16.92
N TRP A 121 23.94 19.96 16.12
CA TRP A 121 23.68 20.61 14.84
C TRP A 121 24.62 20.09 13.75
N THR A 122 24.14 20.07 12.51
CA THR A 122 24.91 19.54 11.37
C THR A 122 25.16 20.65 10.34
N PRO A 123 26.43 20.85 9.90
CA PRO A 123 26.72 21.79 8.84
C PRO A 123 26.07 21.31 7.53
N LEU A 124 25.18 22.13 6.97
CA LEU A 124 24.41 21.72 5.78
C LEU A 124 25.33 21.45 4.57
N PHE A 125 26.41 22.22 4.43
CA PHE A 125 27.34 22.04 3.31
C PHE A 125 28.04 20.66 3.36
N GLU A 126 28.49 20.23 4.51
CA GLU A 126 29.14 18.94 4.70
C GLU A 126 28.16 17.79 4.51
N ALA A 127 26.93 17.93 5.03
CA ALA A 127 25.88 16.97 4.80
C ALA A 127 25.55 16.79 3.31
N ILE A 128 25.45 17.89 2.55
CA ILE A 128 25.23 17.84 1.10
C ILE A 128 26.36 17.10 0.40
N HIS A 129 27.61 17.40 0.77
CA HIS A 129 28.77 16.74 0.16
C HIS A 129 28.79 15.25 0.47
N TRP A 130 28.51 14.88 1.70
CA TRP A 130 28.42 13.48 2.12
C TRP A 130 27.28 12.75 1.39
N ILE A 131 26.08 13.35 1.30
CA ILE A 131 24.93 12.77 0.58
C ILE A 131 25.25 12.61 -0.90
N ALA A 132 25.84 13.60 -1.55
CA ALA A 132 26.20 13.51 -2.96
C ALA A 132 27.19 12.39 -3.27
N LYS A 133 28.06 12.04 -2.31
CA LYS A 133 28.99 10.93 -2.44
C LYS A 133 28.34 9.57 -2.17
N THR A 134 27.43 9.50 -1.21
CA THR A 134 26.83 8.23 -0.73
C THR A 134 25.56 7.86 -1.49
N TYR A 135 24.73 8.86 -1.82
CA TYR A 135 23.42 8.74 -2.45
C TYR A 135 23.27 9.76 -3.61
N PRO A 136 24.03 9.61 -4.69
CA PRO A 136 24.09 10.62 -5.77
C PRO A 136 22.74 10.87 -6.46
N GLU A 137 21.82 9.92 -6.37
CA GLU A 137 20.46 10.04 -6.91
C GLU A 137 19.54 10.92 -6.05
N GLN A 138 19.90 11.18 -4.79
CA GLN A 138 19.09 11.98 -3.85
C GLN A 138 19.42 13.46 -4.03
N THR A 139 18.71 14.10 -4.94
CA THR A 139 18.86 15.52 -5.25
C THR A 139 17.60 16.31 -4.97
N PRO A 140 17.69 17.59 -4.56
CA PRO A 140 16.52 18.43 -4.35
C PRO A 140 15.58 18.49 -5.55
N LYS A 141 16.14 18.51 -6.78
CA LYS A 141 15.38 18.58 -8.02
C LYS A 141 14.42 17.41 -8.20
N ARG A 142 14.79 16.23 -7.76
CA ARG A 142 13.94 15.03 -7.80
C ARG A 142 12.64 15.22 -7.00
N TYR A 143 12.69 16.00 -5.94
CA TYR A 143 11.58 16.29 -5.04
C TYR A 143 10.91 17.65 -5.33
N GLY A 144 11.08 18.19 -6.55
CA GLY A 144 10.51 19.47 -6.93
C GLY A 144 11.14 20.69 -6.25
N CYS A 145 12.26 20.52 -5.53
CA CYS A 145 12.92 21.57 -4.79
C CYS A 145 14.11 22.18 -5.57
N GLY A 146 14.27 23.50 -5.52
CA GLY A 146 15.37 24.20 -6.16
C GLY A 146 16.70 24.12 -5.39
N SER A 147 16.69 23.75 -4.11
CA SER A 147 17.89 23.70 -3.26
C SER A 147 17.67 22.83 -2.03
N TRP A 148 18.74 22.45 -1.34
CA TRP A 148 18.68 21.72 -0.06
C TRP A 148 17.99 22.52 1.05
N ARG A 149 18.13 23.84 1.06
CA ARG A 149 17.37 24.69 1.99
C ARG A 149 15.87 24.64 1.72
N HIS A 150 15.48 24.54 0.45
CA HIS A 150 14.10 24.37 0.06
C HIS A 150 13.55 23.01 0.55
N VAL A 151 14.33 21.93 0.42
CA VAL A 151 13.99 20.61 0.99
C VAL A 151 13.75 20.69 2.50
N ILE A 152 14.64 21.34 3.23
CA ILE A 152 14.51 21.50 4.69
C ILE A 152 13.24 22.28 5.05
N HIS A 153 12.93 23.32 4.28
CA HIS A 153 11.73 24.13 4.47
C HIS A 153 10.45 23.36 4.17
N GLU A 154 10.36 22.76 2.98
CA GLU A 154 9.16 22.02 2.54
C GLU A 154 8.90 20.76 3.37
N SER A 155 9.95 20.08 3.75
CA SER A 155 9.79 18.86 4.56
C SER A 155 9.22 19.12 5.96
N GLN A 156 9.40 20.32 6.52
CA GLN A 156 9.04 20.68 7.89
C GLN A 156 9.63 19.73 8.97
N GLN A 157 10.58 18.86 8.57
CA GLN A 157 11.17 17.84 9.45
C GLN A 157 12.40 18.32 10.22
N PHE A 158 12.94 19.50 9.84
CA PHE A 158 14.19 20.01 10.37
C PHE A 158 14.06 21.47 10.84
N GLU A 159 14.91 21.84 11.75
CA GLU A 159 15.18 23.24 12.10
C GLU A 159 16.44 23.71 11.39
N ILE A 160 16.50 24.98 11.05
CA ILE A 160 17.65 25.60 10.40
C ILE A 160 18.12 26.81 11.19
N ARG A 161 19.43 26.96 11.34
CA ARG A 161 20.03 28.19 11.88
C ARG A 161 21.14 28.68 10.97
N LYS A 162 21.35 29.97 10.96
CA LYS A 162 22.48 30.62 10.31
C LYS A 162 23.44 31.10 11.41
N GLN A 163 24.69 30.76 11.30
CA GLN A 163 25.72 31.23 12.19
C GLN A 163 26.75 32.00 11.41
N SER A 164 26.87 33.29 11.73
CA SER A 164 27.94 34.13 11.20
C SER A 164 29.13 34.02 12.17
N GLN A 165 30.27 33.60 11.68
CA GLN A 165 31.51 33.70 12.44
C GLN A 165 31.94 35.16 12.38
N ALA A 166 32.47 35.72 13.49
CA ALA A 166 32.89 37.10 13.58
C ALA A 166 33.90 37.42 12.45
N ASP A 167 33.81 38.65 11.93
CA ASP A 167 34.67 39.23 10.91
C ASP A 167 34.73 38.53 9.54
N ASN A 168 33.82 38.96 8.66
CA ASN A 168 33.87 38.72 7.19
C ASN A 168 33.92 37.27 6.71
N SER A 169 33.64 36.29 7.56
CA SER A 169 33.55 34.87 7.20
C SER A 169 32.18 34.52 6.58
N PRO A 170 32.10 33.63 5.62
CA PRO A 170 30.84 33.22 5.01
C PRO A 170 29.87 32.63 6.05
N THR A 171 28.62 33.03 5.99
CA THR A 171 27.56 32.53 6.88
C THR A 171 27.36 31.00 6.69
N VAL A 172 27.63 30.25 7.73
CA VAL A 172 27.43 28.80 7.74
C VAL A 172 25.98 28.48 8.12
N VAL A 173 25.37 27.58 7.36
CA VAL A 173 24.01 27.12 7.60
C VAL A 173 24.06 25.76 8.26
N TRP A 174 23.36 25.64 9.38
CA TRP A 174 23.25 24.42 10.17
C TRP A 174 21.79 23.95 10.20
N TYR A 175 21.59 22.62 10.31
CA TYR A 175 20.27 22.05 10.51
C TYR A 175 20.30 20.98 11.61
N ARG A 176 19.13 20.66 12.15
CA ARG A 176 18.90 19.52 13.02
C ARG A 176 17.48 18.98 12.81
N SER A 177 17.28 17.70 13.08
CA SER A 177 15.94 17.09 13.09
C SER A 177 15.07 17.70 14.18
N ARG A 178 13.80 17.96 13.85
CA ARG A 178 12.79 18.28 14.87
C ARG A 178 12.45 17.04 15.67
N PRO A 179 12.16 17.14 16.98
CA PRO A 179 11.60 16.02 17.72
C PRO A 179 10.34 15.53 17.01
N ARG A 180 10.21 14.20 16.83
CA ARG A 180 8.95 13.64 16.37
C ARG A 180 7.90 13.89 17.45
N GLU A 181 6.85 14.61 17.13
CA GLU A 181 5.65 14.57 17.97
C GLU A 181 5.15 13.12 17.97
N THR A 182 5.37 12.43 19.09
CA THR A 182 4.70 11.15 19.34
C THR A 182 3.22 11.46 19.35
N SER A 183 2.51 11.01 18.32
CA SER A 183 1.04 11.01 18.33
C SER A 183 0.62 10.37 19.66
N LYS A 184 0.02 11.18 20.54
CA LYS A 184 -0.67 10.64 21.71
C LYS A 184 -1.73 9.72 21.15
N GLU A 185 -1.56 8.43 21.42
CA GLU A 185 -2.61 7.45 21.27
C GLU A 185 -3.83 8.01 22.00
N GLN A 186 -4.88 8.21 21.25
CA GLN A 186 -6.19 8.48 21.81
C GLN A 186 -6.67 7.13 22.39
N GLU A 187 -6.69 7.09 23.75
CA GLU A 187 -7.49 6.12 24.51
C GLU A 187 -8.97 6.23 24.16
#